data_f0bbf9fde12412eda1a50067ba967ad3
#
_entry.id   f0bbf9fde12412eda1a50067ba967ad3
#
_cell.length_a   1.000
_cell.length_b   1.000
_cell.length_c   1.000
_cell.angle_alpha   90.00
_cell.angle_beta   90.00
_cell.angle_gamma   90.00
#
_symmetry.space_group_name_H-M   'P 1'
#
loop_
_entity.id
_entity.type
_entity.pdbx_description
1 polymer ?
#
loop_
_entity_poly.entity_id
_entity_poly.type
_entity_poly.pdbx_seq_one_letter_code
_entity_poly.pdbx_strand_id
1 'polypeptide(L)'
;MKIRVGHLYPDYLNIYADRGNIAVLSRRAAWRGHELEVRGLSMHDTIAPGAHDLLYVGGGQDREQALVARDLAAKAESVLEAAERGAAVLAVCGGYQLLGRFYRFVNGEELPGVGLFPHHTIAGERRMIGDILLECELDPGERRTLAGFENHAGRTYLDAGAEPLGRVVAGFGNEGASGFEGCRVGRAIGTYLHGPLLPRNPWLADWILALALAHAAGREPEPFDPLPDELESEAHAVAAQRARDRGGRY
;
A
#
# COMPACT_ATOMS: atom_id res chain seq x y z
N MET A 1 21.02 7.06 -9.50
CA MET A 1 20.64 7.92 -8.36
C MET A 1 20.29 7.05 -7.17
N LYS A 2 20.28 7.62 -5.95
CA LYS A 2 19.87 6.93 -4.73
C LYS A 2 18.42 7.35 -4.38
N ILE A 3 17.55 6.36 -4.13
CA ILE A 3 16.18 6.53 -3.67
C ILE A 3 16.14 6.09 -2.21
N ARG A 4 15.66 6.96 -1.31
CA ARG A 4 15.65 6.72 0.13
C ARG A 4 14.26 6.23 0.56
N VAL A 5 14.20 5.04 1.13
CA VAL A 5 12.96 4.43 1.59
C VAL A 5 12.92 4.37 3.11
N GLY A 6 11.89 4.95 3.69
CA GLY A 6 11.53 4.77 5.09
C GLY A 6 10.57 3.57 5.23
N HIS A 7 11.06 2.44 5.73
CA HIS A 7 10.24 1.27 6.02
C HIS A 7 9.77 1.33 7.47
N LEU A 8 8.50 1.70 7.68
CA LEU A 8 7.95 1.89 9.01
C LEU A 8 7.63 0.55 9.66
N TYR A 9 8.10 0.36 10.87
CA TYR A 9 7.85 -0.79 11.74
C TYR A 9 8.11 -2.16 11.08
N PRO A 10 9.28 -2.39 10.44
CA PRO A 10 9.56 -3.61 9.68
C PRO A 10 9.49 -4.90 10.50
N ASP A 11 9.61 -4.81 11.83
CA ASP A 11 9.56 -5.96 12.74
C ASP A 11 8.15 -6.26 13.26
N TYR A 12 7.23 -5.31 13.12
CA TYR A 12 5.83 -5.42 13.56
C TYR A 12 4.86 -5.55 12.39
N LEU A 13 5.05 -4.77 11.34
CA LEU A 13 4.15 -4.69 10.19
C LEU A 13 4.79 -5.36 8.96
N ASN A 14 4.81 -6.70 8.96
CA ASN A 14 5.48 -7.49 7.92
C ASN A 14 4.87 -8.90 7.78
N ILE A 15 3.55 -8.98 7.62
CA ILE A 15 2.87 -10.26 7.37
C ILE A 15 2.82 -10.58 5.87
N TYR A 16 2.57 -11.85 5.53
CA TYR A 16 2.39 -12.34 4.14
C TYR A 16 3.54 -11.98 3.19
N ALA A 17 4.78 -12.00 3.71
CA ALA A 17 5.99 -11.68 2.94
C ALA A 17 6.01 -10.25 2.35
N ASP A 18 5.44 -9.26 3.03
CA ASP A 18 5.41 -7.86 2.59
C ASP A 18 6.81 -7.27 2.32
N ARG A 19 7.87 -7.82 2.93
CA ARG A 19 9.27 -7.53 2.53
C ARG A 19 9.57 -7.84 1.07
N GLY A 20 8.79 -8.71 0.43
CA GLY A 20 8.88 -8.96 -1.01
C GLY A 20 8.61 -7.72 -1.85
N ASN A 21 7.78 -6.78 -1.36
CA ASN A 21 7.56 -5.50 -2.03
C ASN A 21 8.86 -4.67 -2.07
N ILE A 22 9.56 -4.58 -0.94
CA ILE A 22 10.87 -3.90 -0.87
C ILE A 22 11.91 -4.58 -1.74
N ALA A 23 11.95 -5.91 -1.76
CA ALA A 23 12.90 -6.67 -2.60
C ALA A 23 12.67 -6.39 -4.10
N VAL A 24 11.42 -6.36 -4.55
CA VAL A 24 11.06 -6.03 -5.94
C VAL A 24 11.47 -4.60 -6.28
N LEU A 25 11.12 -3.62 -5.43
CA LEU A 25 11.51 -2.24 -5.65
C LEU A 25 13.04 -2.10 -5.74
N SER A 26 13.78 -2.73 -4.83
CA SER A 26 15.26 -2.71 -4.85
C SER A 26 15.81 -3.30 -6.15
N ARG A 27 15.27 -4.44 -6.59
CA ARG A 27 15.75 -5.12 -7.78
C ARG A 27 15.45 -4.35 -9.05
N ARG A 28 14.21 -3.83 -9.18
CA ARG A 28 13.80 -3.02 -10.33
C ARG A 28 14.54 -1.70 -10.41
N ALA A 29 14.83 -1.06 -9.28
CA ALA A 29 15.69 0.12 -9.22
C ALA A 29 17.11 -0.19 -9.72
N ALA A 30 17.72 -1.30 -9.24
CA ALA A 30 19.06 -1.72 -9.64
C ALA A 30 19.16 -2.04 -11.15
N TRP A 31 18.15 -2.70 -11.74
CA TRP A 31 18.11 -2.96 -13.18
C TRP A 31 18.09 -1.67 -14.02
N ARG A 32 17.64 -0.55 -13.44
CA ARG A 32 17.64 0.78 -14.07
C ARG A 32 18.82 1.67 -13.67
N GLY A 33 19.84 1.10 -13.01
CA GLY A 33 21.03 1.83 -12.58
C GLY A 33 20.80 2.77 -11.41
N HIS A 34 19.76 2.51 -10.58
CA HIS A 34 19.46 3.25 -9.35
C HIS A 34 19.71 2.38 -8.11
N GLU A 35 20.01 3.03 -7.00
CA GLU A 35 20.17 2.40 -5.69
C GLU A 35 18.96 2.69 -4.83
N LEU A 36 18.39 1.66 -4.18
CA LEU A 36 17.36 1.81 -3.16
C LEU A 36 18.00 1.67 -1.79
N GLU A 37 18.08 2.78 -1.04
CA GLU A 37 18.55 2.78 0.35
C GLU A 37 17.34 2.63 1.28
N VAL A 38 17.23 1.48 1.94
CA VAL A 38 16.10 1.18 2.84
C VAL A 38 16.53 1.37 4.28
N ARG A 39 15.87 2.29 4.98
CA ARG A 39 16.03 2.50 6.41
C ARG A 39 14.78 1.99 7.15
N GLY A 40 14.95 1.01 8.04
CA GLY A 40 13.91 0.62 8.99
C GLY A 40 13.68 1.74 10.02
N LEU A 41 12.43 2.09 10.23
CA LEU A 41 11.99 3.09 11.21
C LEU A 41 11.08 2.39 12.23
N SER A 42 11.58 2.19 13.43
CA SER A 42 10.89 1.48 14.50
C SER A 42 10.22 2.44 15.47
N MET A 43 9.74 1.92 16.61
CA MET A 43 9.19 2.75 17.68
C MET A 43 10.27 3.74 18.18
N HIS A 44 9.84 4.95 18.48
CA HIS A 44 10.68 6.07 18.95
C HIS A 44 11.67 6.65 17.92
N ASP A 45 11.81 6.06 16.72
CA ASP A 45 12.54 6.70 15.63
C ASP A 45 11.76 7.91 15.11
N THR A 46 12.49 8.92 14.62
CA THR A 46 11.89 10.11 14.01
C THR A 46 11.86 10.01 12.49
N ILE A 47 10.82 10.52 11.88
CA ILE A 47 10.73 10.73 10.44
C ILE A 47 11.10 12.19 10.18
N ALA A 48 12.30 12.45 9.68
CA ALA A 48 12.65 13.81 9.29
C ALA A 48 11.99 14.15 7.95
N PRO A 49 11.30 15.29 7.84
CA PRO A 49 10.73 15.75 6.58
C PRO A 49 11.79 15.82 5.46
N GLY A 50 11.45 15.27 4.28
CA GLY A 50 12.37 15.22 3.14
C GLY A 50 13.53 14.21 3.26
N ALA A 51 13.60 13.42 4.34
CA ALA A 51 14.60 12.36 4.49
C ALA A 51 14.33 11.14 3.62
N HIS A 52 13.09 10.94 3.18
CA HIS A 52 12.65 9.77 2.44
C HIS A 52 11.91 10.17 1.17
N ASP A 53 12.11 9.40 0.12
CA ASP A 53 11.48 9.57 -1.18
C ASP A 53 10.28 8.63 -1.35
N LEU A 54 10.26 7.57 -0.53
CA LEU A 54 9.17 6.62 -0.38
C LEU A 54 9.00 6.24 1.10
N LEU A 55 7.79 6.27 1.62
CA LEU A 55 7.42 5.65 2.87
C LEU A 55 6.66 4.34 2.58
N TYR A 56 7.08 3.27 3.21
CA TYR A 56 6.46 1.96 3.12
C TYR A 56 5.96 1.48 4.48
N VAL A 57 4.70 1.07 4.54
CA VAL A 57 4.06 0.52 5.75
C VAL A 57 3.39 -0.80 5.38
N GLY A 58 3.90 -1.89 5.93
CA GLY A 58 3.39 -3.24 5.65
C GLY A 58 2.15 -3.61 6.47
N GLY A 59 1.70 -4.87 6.28
CA GLY A 59 0.58 -5.43 7.03
C GLY A 59 0.97 -5.94 8.41
N GLY A 60 0.02 -5.91 9.35
CA GLY A 60 0.16 -6.44 10.70
C GLY A 60 -1.18 -7.01 11.20
N GLN A 61 -1.11 -7.91 12.18
CA GLN A 61 -2.30 -8.35 12.89
C GLN A 61 -2.71 -7.28 13.92
N ASP A 62 -3.93 -7.40 14.45
CA ASP A 62 -4.49 -6.42 15.39
C ASP A 62 -3.56 -6.14 16.60
N ARG A 63 -2.88 -7.19 17.09
CA ARG A 63 -1.94 -7.07 18.21
C ARG A 63 -0.73 -6.19 17.85
N GLU A 64 -0.11 -6.43 16.73
CA GLU A 64 1.03 -5.65 16.24
C GLU A 64 0.62 -4.22 15.89
N GLN A 65 -0.56 -4.05 15.30
CA GLN A 65 -1.13 -2.72 15.05
C GLN A 65 -1.33 -1.94 16.36
N ALA A 66 -1.91 -2.57 17.39
CA ALA A 66 -2.12 -1.94 18.69
C ALA A 66 -0.81 -1.46 19.34
N LEU A 67 0.29 -2.20 19.15
CA LEU A 67 1.61 -1.83 19.68
C LEU A 67 2.16 -0.55 19.04
N VAL A 68 1.99 -0.41 17.72
CA VAL A 68 2.62 0.69 16.94
C VAL A 68 1.71 1.89 16.75
N ALA A 69 0.39 1.75 16.88
CA ALA A 69 -0.59 2.78 16.50
C ALA A 69 -0.34 4.13 17.18
N ARG A 70 -0.08 4.12 18.49
CA ARG A 70 0.15 5.36 19.25
C ARG A 70 1.45 6.06 18.84
N ASP A 71 2.52 5.28 18.62
CA ASP A 71 3.79 5.81 18.16
C ASP A 71 3.70 6.33 16.72
N LEU A 72 2.96 5.64 15.85
CA LEU A 72 2.70 6.11 14.50
C LEU A 72 1.84 7.38 14.48
N ALA A 73 0.80 7.46 15.32
CA ALA A 73 -0.02 8.65 15.46
C ALA A 73 0.80 9.85 16.00
N ALA A 74 1.77 9.62 16.87
CA ALA A 74 2.70 10.67 17.31
C ALA A 74 3.63 11.16 16.18
N LYS A 75 3.81 10.38 15.12
CA LYS A 75 4.58 10.74 13.91
C LYS A 75 3.69 11.27 12.77
N ALA A 76 2.38 11.44 13.01
CA ALA A 76 1.41 11.79 11.97
C ALA A 76 1.83 13.03 11.19
N GLU A 77 2.21 14.11 11.86
CA GLU A 77 2.65 15.35 11.21
C GLU A 77 3.81 15.10 10.24
N SER A 78 4.80 14.30 10.64
CA SER A 78 5.96 14.00 9.78
C SER A 78 5.58 13.14 8.56
N VAL A 79 4.63 12.21 8.72
CA VAL A 79 4.13 11.38 7.60
C VAL A 79 3.33 12.24 6.63
N LEU A 80 2.45 13.09 7.14
CA LEU A 80 1.64 14.01 6.34
C LEU A 80 2.53 14.99 5.59
N GLU A 81 3.50 15.63 6.26
CA GLU A 81 4.44 16.56 5.63
C GLU A 81 5.27 15.86 4.54
N ALA A 82 5.73 14.62 4.76
CA ALA A 82 6.46 13.88 3.74
C ALA A 82 5.59 13.65 2.48
N ALA A 83 4.32 13.25 2.66
CA ALA A 83 3.38 13.06 1.55
C ALA A 83 3.05 14.38 0.84
N GLU A 84 2.83 15.48 1.58
CA GLU A 84 2.57 16.81 1.04
C GLU A 84 3.75 17.34 0.22
N ARG A 85 4.97 17.04 0.63
CA ARG A 85 6.20 17.35 -0.12
C ARG A 85 6.42 16.45 -1.35
N GLY A 86 5.54 15.49 -1.57
CA GLY A 86 5.53 14.64 -2.78
C GLY A 86 6.30 13.33 -2.64
N ALA A 87 6.71 12.92 -1.44
CA ALA A 87 7.19 11.56 -1.24
C ALA A 87 6.09 10.55 -1.58
N ALA A 88 6.44 9.45 -2.23
CA ALA A 88 5.49 8.36 -2.46
C ALA A 88 5.17 7.64 -1.15
N VAL A 89 3.95 7.12 -1.00
CA VAL A 89 3.56 6.29 0.15
C VAL A 89 2.89 5.03 -0.35
N LEU A 90 3.36 3.87 0.10
CA LEU A 90 2.70 2.59 -0.08
C LEU A 90 2.34 2.00 1.28
N ALA A 91 1.05 1.83 1.54
CA ALA A 91 0.52 1.24 2.76
C ALA A 91 -0.29 -0.03 2.46
N VAL A 92 0.05 -1.14 3.13
CA VAL A 92 -0.58 -2.44 2.88
C VAL A 92 -1.30 -2.91 4.14
N CYS A 93 -2.57 -3.31 4.00
CA CYS A 93 -3.42 -3.94 5.01
C CYS A 93 -3.43 -3.18 6.36
N GLY A 94 -2.73 -3.67 7.39
CA GLY A 94 -2.62 -2.98 8.68
C GLY A 94 -2.04 -1.58 8.57
N GLY A 95 -1.03 -1.38 7.70
CA GLY A 95 -0.49 -0.06 7.39
C GLY A 95 -1.53 0.86 6.73
N TYR A 96 -2.32 0.33 5.80
CA TYR A 96 -3.42 1.07 5.20
C TYR A 96 -4.44 1.52 6.25
N GLN A 97 -4.82 0.62 7.17
CA GLN A 97 -5.76 0.92 8.26
C GLN A 97 -5.23 2.02 9.18
N LEU A 98 -3.96 1.93 9.59
CA LEU A 98 -3.34 2.89 10.52
C LEU A 98 -3.03 4.25 9.88
N LEU A 99 -2.91 4.33 8.56
CA LEU A 99 -2.77 5.62 7.87
C LEU A 99 -4.13 6.31 7.60
N GLY A 100 -5.26 5.65 7.90
CA GLY A 100 -6.59 6.28 7.99
C GLY A 100 -6.75 7.13 9.25
N ARG A 101 -7.98 7.50 9.58
CA ARG A 101 -8.27 8.33 10.78
C ARG A 101 -8.23 7.53 12.07
N PHE A 102 -8.84 6.35 12.08
CA PHE A 102 -8.85 5.44 13.22
C PHE A 102 -9.21 4.01 12.77
N TYR A 103 -8.83 3.04 13.61
CA TYR A 103 -9.31 1.67 13.55
C TYR A 103 -10.10 1.37 14.83
N ARG A 104 -11.36 0.93 14.70
CA ARG A 104 -12.22 0.57 15.82
C ARG A 104 -12.36 -0.94 15.92
N PHE A 105 -12.01 -1.49 17.07
CA PHE A 105 -12.21 -2.90 17.38
C PHE A 105 -13.67 -3.24 17.67
N VAL A 106 -14.00 -4.56 17.65
CA VAL A 106 -15.35 -5.07 17.98
C VAL A 106 -15.79 -4.66 19.39
N ASN A 107 -14.87 -4.55 20.34
CA ASN A 107 -15.14 -4.10 21.72
C ASN A 107 -15.37 -2.59 21.86
N GLY A 108 -15.28 -1.83 20.74
CA GLY A 108 -15.46 -0.39 20.71
C GLY A 108 -14.17 0.43 20.99
N GLU A 109 -13.07 -0.22 21.35
CA GLU A 109 -11.77 0.45 21.52
C GLU A 109 -11.29 0.96 20.17
N GLU A 110 -10.68 2.16 20.16
CA GLU A 110 -10.13 2.78 18.96
C GLU A 110 -8.61 2.92 19.03
N LEU A 111 -7.96 2.54 17.95
CA LEU A 111 -6.57 2.91 17.67
C LEU A 111 -6.57 4.21 16.88
N PRO A 112 -5.79 5.21 17.29
CA PRO A 112 -5.63 6.42 16.50
C PRO A 112 -4.89 6.12 15.22
N GLY A 113 -5.25 6.80 14.13
CA GLY A 113 -4.56 6.75 12.85
C GLY A 113 -3.83 8.06 12.54
N VAL A 114 -3.15 8.08 11.40
CA VAL A 114 -2.39 9.25 10.91
C VAL A 114 -3.30 10.27 10.24
N GLY A 115 -4.39 9.82 9.60
CA GLY A 115 -5.29 10.68 8.85
C GLY A 115 -4.81 11.05 7.44
N LEU A 116 -3.80 10.34 6.91
CA LEU A 116 -3.34 10.54 5.53
C LEU A 116 -4.43 10.15 4.52
N PHE A 117 -5.07 9.01 4.75
CA PHE A 117 -6.19 8.57 3.92
C PHE A 117 -7.53 8.99 4.54
N PRO A 118 -8.43 9.59 3.76
CA PRO A 118 -9.76 10.02 4.22
C PRO A 118 -10.70 8.80 4.37
N HIS A 119 -10.43 7.96 5.35
CA HIS A 119 -11.24 6.81 5.70
C HIS A 119 -11.11 6.44 7.18
N HIS A 120 -11.98 5.57 7.63
CA HIS A 120 -11.86 4.87 8.91
C HIS A 120 -12.12 3.38 8.73
N THR A 121 -11.63 2.58 9.66
CA THR A 121 -11.82 1.14 9.64
C THR A 121 -12.54 0.66 10.89
N ILE A 122 -13.50 -0.24 10.73
CA ILE A 122 -14.22 -0.91 11.82
C ILE A 122 -13.99 -2.41 11.69
N ALA A 123 -13.61 -3.07 12.78
CA ALA A 123 -13.44 -4.51 12.80
C ALA A 123 -14.77 -5.22 12.54
N GLY A 124 -14.78 -6.14 11.57
CA GLY A 124 -15.92 -6.99 11.27
C GLY A 124 -15.82 -8.34 11.97
N GLU A 125 -16.95 -9.03 12.12
CA GLU A 125 -17.02 -10.36 12.74
C GLU A 125 -16.38 -11.47 11.93
N ARG A 126 -16.36 -11.32 10.60
CA ARG A 126 -15.80 -12.30 9.66
C ARG A 126 -14.67 -11.69 8.87
N ARG A 127 -13.66 -12.51 8.58
CA ARG A 127 -12.56 -12.12 7.70
C ARG A 127 -12.99 -12.20 6.25
N MET A 128 -12.55 -11.24 5.47
CA MET A 128 -12.55 -11.27 4.00
C MET A 128 -11.24 -11.89 3.56
N ILE A 129 -11.31 -13.09 2.97
CA ILE A 129 -10.15 -13.87 2.59
C ILE A 129 -10.37 -14.37 1.16
N GLY A 130 -9.41 -14.15 0.29
CA GLY A 130 -9.47 -14.67 -1.08
C GLY A 130 -8.54 -13.99 -2.06
N ASP A 131 -8.53 -14.51 -3.27
CA ASP A 131 -7.90 -13.84 -4.40
C ASP A 131 -8.75 -12.61 -4.79
N ILE A 132 -8.10 -11.50 -5.08
CA ILE A 132 -8.76 -10.24 -5.45
C ILE A 132 -8.18 -9.68 -6.74
N LEU A 133 -9.03 -9.09 -7.56
CA LEU A 133 -8.67 -8.39 -8.79
C LEU A 133 -9.36 -7.02 -8.81
N LEU A 134 -8.57 -5.98 -9.05
CA LEU A 134 -9.04 -4.61 -9.22
C LEU A 134 -8.82 -4.13 -10.65
N GLU A 135 -9.64 -3.20 -11.09
CA GLU A 135 -9.35 -2.28 -12.19
C GLU A 135 -9.07 -0.91 -11.60
N CYS A 136 -7.95 -0.29 -11.96
CA CYS A 136 -7.54 1.03 -11.50
C CYS A 136 -6.97 1.88 -12.63
N GLU A 137 -6.99 3.20 -12.41
CA GLU A 137 -6.45 4.20 -13.34
C GLU A 137 -5.62 5.19 -12.50
N LEU A 138 -4.29 4.93 -12.40
CA LEU A 138 -3.39 5.80 -11.64
C LEU A 138 -2.90 6.98 -12.48
N ASP A 139 -2.75 6.77 -13.78
CA ASP A 139 -2.45 7.81 -14.75
C ASP A 139 -3.65 7.97 -15.69
N PRO A 140 -4.03 9.20 -16.07
CA PRO A 140 -5.21 9.45 -16.89
C PRO A 140 -5.21 8.67 -18.20
N GLY A 141 -6.28 7.90 -18.44
CA GLY A 141 -6.47 7.09 -19.63
C GLY A 141 -5.76 5.73 -19.60
N GLU A 142 -4.96 5.43 -18.58
CA GLU A 142 -4.27 4.15 -18.44
C GLU A 142 -4.99 3.21 -17.45
N ARG A 143 -5.96 2.47 -17.94
CA ARG A 143 -6.62 1.44 -17.15
C ARG A 143 -5.80 0.17 -17.08
N ARG A 144 -5.53 -0.28 -15.87
CA ARG A 144 -4.74 -1.48 -15.58
C ARG A 144 -5.40 -2.30 -14.48
N THR A 145 -5.01 -3.57 -14.37
CA THR A 145 -5.49 -4.44 -13.29
C THR A 145 -4.42 -4.66 -12.25
N LEU A 146 -4.85 -4.80 -10.99
CA LEU A 146 -4.04 -5.24 -9.86
C LEU A 146 -4.58 -6.56 -9.34
N ALA A 147 -3.72 -7.57 -9.30
CA ALA A 147 -4.05 -8.88 -8.76
C ALA A 147 -3.35 -9.08 -7.41
N GLY A 148 -4.05 -9.60 -6.43
CA GLY A 148 -3.54 -9.82 -5.10
C GLY A 148 -4.32 -10.87 -4.32
N PHE A 149 -4.05 -10.88 -3.02
CA PHE A 149 -4.75 -11.70 -2.04
C PHE A 149 -5.18 -10.79 -0.89
N GLU A 150 -6.44 -10.83 -0.50
CA GLU A 150 -6.97 -10.11 0.64
C GLU A 150 -7.18 -11.03 1.84
N ASN A 151 -6.84 -10.56 3.04
CA ASN A 151 -7.09 -11.27 4.29
C ASN A 151 -7.20 -10.29 5.46
N HIS A 152 -8.39 -9.72 5.63
CA HIS A 152 -8.63 -8.73 6.67
C HIS A 152 -10.02 -8.89 7.32
N ALA A 153 -10.13 -8.57 8.60
CA ALA A 153 -11.40 -8.45 9.30
C ALA A 153 -11.94 -7.01 9.27
N GLY A 154 -11.05 -6.02 9.14
CA GLY A 154 -11.45 -4.61 9.06
C GLY A 154 -12.31 -4.31 7.85
N ARG A 155 -13.30 -3.47 8.06
CA ARG A 155 -14.15 -2.86 7.02
C ARG A 155 -13.75 -1.40 6.91
N THR A 156 -13.15 -1.02 5.79
CA THR A 156 -12.71 0.36 5.57
C THR A 156 -13.76 1.13 4.80
N TYR A 157 -14.22 2.20 5.42
CA TYR A 157 -15.23 3.09 4.86
C TYR A 157 -14.57 4.39 4.41
N LEU A 158 -14.59 4.64 3.12
CA LEU A 158 -14.09 5.87 2.53
C LEU A 158 -15.04 7.04 2.86
N ASP A 159 -14.47 8.22 3.10
CA ASP A 159 -15.24 9.44 3.27
C ASP A 159 -15.85 9.91 1.95
N ALA A 160 -16.84 10.75 2.02
CA ALA A 160 -17.45 11.36 0.84
C ALA A 160 -16.38 12.14 0.04
N GLY A 161 -16.24 11.81 -1.23
CA GLY A 161 -15.27 12.43 -2.13
C GLY A 161 -13.84 11.83 -2.05
N ALA A 162 -13.61 10.83 -1.21
CA ALA A 162 -12.34 10.10 -1.22
C ALA A 162 -12.19 9.29 -2.51
N GLU A 163 -10.97 9.25 -3.04
CA GLU A 163 -10.61 8.50 -4.24
C GLU A 163 -10.25 7.06 -3.87
N PRO A 164 -10.99 6.02 -4.30
CA PRO A 164 -10.57 4.64 -4.13
C PRO A 164 -9.33 4.36 -5.00
N LEU A 165 -8.49 3.40 -4.59
CA LEU A 165 -7.40 2.91 -5.44
C LEU A 165 -7.93 2.27 -6.72
N GLY A 166 -9.02 1.52 -6.62
CA GLY A 166 -9.64 0.91 -7.79
C GLY A 166 -11.02 0.34 -7.53
N ARG A 167 -11.63 -0.15 -8.61
CA ARG A 167 -12.90 -0.86 -8.61
C ARG A 167 -12.65 -2.37 -8.54
N VAL A 168 -13.36 -3.06 -7.66
CA VAL A 168 -13.29 -4.52 -7.52
C VAL A 168 -13.92 -5.19 -8.73
N VAL A 169 -13.14 -6.01 -9.43
CA VAL A 169 -13.59 -6.91 -10.50
C VAL A 169 -13.98 -8.27 -9.92
N ALA A 170 -13.19 -8.74 -8.94
CA ALA A 170 -13.43 -9.97 -8.18
C ALA A 170 -12.80 -9.84 -6.80
N GLY A 171 -13.45 -10.34 -5.75
CA GLY A 171 -13.01 -10.19 -4.36
C GLY A 171 -13.98 -9.35 -3.54
N PHE A 172 -13.59 -8.97 -2.33
CA PHE A 172 -14.43 -8.21 -1.39
C PHE A 172 -14.11 -6.72 -1.39
N GLY A 173 -12.81 -6.35 -1.46
CA GLY A 173 -12.38 -4.97 -1.37
C GLY A 173 -12.49 -4.38 0.04
N ASN A 174 -12.68 -3.07 0.14
CA ASN A 174 -12.61 -2.32 1.41
C ASN A 174 -13.57 -2.84 2.49
N GLU A 175 -14.83 -3.16 2.14
CA GLU A 175 -15.87 -3.55 3.11
C GLU A 175 -16.87 -4.58 2.55
N GLY A 176 -16.71 -4.99 1.27
CA GLY A 176 -17.50 -6.07 0.64
C GLY A 176 -18.80 -5.65 -0.03
N ALA A 177 -19.17 -4.37 -0.02
CA ALA A 177 -20.44 -3.89 -0.57
C ALA A 177 -20.29 -2.77 -1.59
N SER A 178 -19.39 -1.80 -1.40
CA SER A 178 -19.24 -0.64 -2.29
C SER A 178 -18.70 -0.97 -3.68
N GLY A 179 -17.98 -2.10 -3.81
CA GLY A 179 -17.28 -2.46 -5.03
C GLY A 179 -15.99 -1.66 -5.24
N PHE A 180 -15.46 -1.04 -4.19
CA PHE A 180 -14.20 -0.31 -4.21
C PHE A 180 -13.16 -0.97 -3.30
N GLU A 181 -11.91 -0.75 -3.64
CA GLU A 181 -10.76 -1.19 -2.85
C GLU A 181 -9.70 -0.10 -2.76
N GLY A 182 -9.03 -0.06 -1.57
CA GLY A 182 -7.97 0.87 -1.29
C GLY A 182 -8.41 2.32 -1.22
N CYS A 183 -7.42 3.18 -1.14
CA CYS A 183 -7.58 4.64 -1.17
C CYS A 183 -6.35 5.27 -1.81
N ARG A 184 -6.54 6.39 -2.51
CA ARG A 184 -5.48 7.20 -3.09
C ARG A 184 -5.56 8.64 -2.58
N VAL A 185 -4.41 9.24 -2.26
CA VAL A 185 -4.25 10.65 -1.98
C VAL A 185 -2.96 11.13 -2.64
N GLY A 186 -3.07 11.79 -3.77
CA GLY A 186 -1.90 12.23 -4.53
C GLY A 186 -0.99 11.08 -4.93
N ARG A 187 0.23 11.03 -4.35
CA ARG A 187 1.25 9.98 -4.57
C ARG A 187 1.21 8.88 -3.50
N ALA A 188 0.24 8.92 -2.61
CA ALA A 188 0.03 7.90 -1.58
C ALA A 188 -1.06 6.93 -2.00
N ILE A 189 -0.79 5.63 -1.86
CA ILE A 189 -1.76 4.55 -2.05
C ILE A 189 -1.80 3.63 -0.84
N GLY A 190 -3.01 3.26 -0.45
CA GLY A 190 -3.29 2.27 0.58
C GLY A 190 -4.16 1.17 0.01
N THR A 191 -3.93 -0.08 0.40
CA THR A 191 -4.60 -1.25 -0.18
C THR A 191 -4.63 -2.44 0.78
N TYR A 192 -5.61 -3.32 0.62
CA TYR A 192 -5.63 -4.63 1.27
C TYR A 192 -4.93 -5.74 0.49
N LEU A 193 -4.42 -5.45 -0.71
CA LEU A 193 -3.77 -6.44 -1.55
C LEU A 193 -2.42 -6.87 -0.97
N HIS A 194 -2.32 -8.15 -0.69
CA HIS A 194 -1.10 -8.82 -0.24
C HIS A 194 -0.56 -9.79 -1.27
N GLY A 195 0.46 -10.54 -0.85
CA GLY A 195 0.84 -11.75 -1.41
C GLY A 195 2.14 -11.95 -2.16
N PRO A 196 3.22 -11.15 -2.00
CA PRO A 196 3.32 -9.70 -1.93
C PRO A 196 2.73 -9.02 -3.16
N LEU A 197 2.32 -7.75 -3.03
CA LEU A 197 1.60 -7.00 -4.06
C LEU A 197 2.44 -6.78 -5.32
N LEU A 198 3.65 -6.23 -5.16
CA LEU A 198 4.45 -5.71 -6.28
C LEU A 198 5.03 -6.78 -7.21
N PRO A 199 5.44 -7.98 -6.77
CA PRO A 199 5.88 -9.04 -7.67
C PRO A 199 4.85 -9.47 -8.71
N ARG A 200 3.56 -9.35 -8.40
CA ARG A 200 2.46 -9.70 -9.32
C ARG A 200 1.99 -8.52 -10.16
N ASN A 201 2.44 -7.32 -9.83
CA ASN A 201 2.00 -6.10 -10.46
C ASN A 201 3.22 -5.22 -10.78
N PRO A 202 4.09 -5.66 -11.73
CA PRO A 202 5.37 -5.00 -12.01
C PRO A 202 5.19 -3.54 -12.43
N TRP A 203 4.12 -3.23 -13.17
CA TRP A 203 3.82 -1.87 -13.58
C TRP A 203 3.57 -0.93 -12.37
N LEU A 204 2.94 -1.45 -11.29
CA LEU A 204 2.72 -0.66 -10.07
C LEU A 204 4.04 -0.42 -9.34
N ALA A 205 4.95 -1.43 -9.32
CA ALA A 205 6.28 -1.25 -8.77
C ALA A 205 7.05 -0.15 -9.51
N ASP A 206 6.96 -0.13 -10.84
CA ASP A 206 7.59 0.90 -11.67
C ASP A 206 6.97 2.27 -11.46
N TRP A 207 5.64 2.34 -11.37
CA TRP A 207 4.94 3.59 -11.06
C TRP A 207 5.40 4.18 -9.73
N ILE A 208 5.45 3.38 -8.66
CA ILE A 208 5.94 3.82 -7.34
C ILE A 208 7.41 4.27 -7.42
N LEU A 209 8.27 3.51 -8.11
CA LEU A 209 9.68 3.87 -8.28
C LEU A 209 9.84 5.18 -9.08
N ALA A 210 9.03 5.40 -10.12
CA ALA A 210 9.06 6.64 -10.89
C ALA A 210 8.71 7.85 -10.02
N LEU A 211 7.69 7.73 -9.17
CA LEU A 211 7.33 8.78 -8.21
C LEU A 211 8.46 9.06 -7.21
N ALA A 212 9.03 8.01 -6.61
CA ALA A 212 10.11 8.14 -5.63
C ALA A 212 11.39 8.72 -6.26
N LEU A 213 11.73 8.30 -7.49
CA LEU A 213 12.87 8.84 -8.23
C LEU A 213 12.67 10.31 -8.59
N ALA A 214 11.47 10.67 -9.02
CA ALA A 214 11.12 12.05 -9.34
C ALA A 214 11.23 12.96 -8.11
N HIS A 215 10.75 12.50 -6.95
CA HIS A 215 10.92 13.21 -5.67
C HIS A 215 12.40 13.38 -5.32
N ALA A 216 13.19 12.31 -5.38
CA ALA A 216 14.63 12.35 -5.13
C ALA A 216 15.39 13.30 -6.07
N ALA A 217 14.90 13.44 -7.30
CA ALA A 217 15.50 14.30 -8.34
C ALA A 217 14.95 15.73 -8.35
N GLY A 218 13.90 16.04 -7.59
CA GLY A 218 13.22 17.33 -7.61
C GLY A 218 12.59 17.66 -8.96
N ARG A 219 12.01 16.67 -9.65
CA ARG A 219 11.39 16.79 -10.97
C ARG A 219 10.04 16.09 -11.06
N GLU A 220 9.30 16.29 -12.14
CA GLU A 220 8.08 15.54 -12.40
C GLU A 220 8.36 14.06 -12.70
N PRO A 221 7.42 13.15 -12.34
CA PRO A 221 7.54 11.74 -12.66
C PRO A 221 7.55 11.48 -14.17
N GLU A 222 8.40 10.57 -14.60
CA GLU A 222 8.44 10.08 -15.97
C GLU A 222 8.33 8.55 -15.96
N PRO A 223 7.55 7.94 -16.87
CA PRO A 223 7.49 6.50 -16.96
C PRO A 223 8.86 5.92 -17.34
N PHE A 224 9.15 4.74 -16.82
CA PHE A 224 10.36 4.03 -17.18
C PHE A 224 10.21 3.28 -18.51
N ASP A 225 11.34 3.05 -19.20
CA ASP A 225 11.39 2.06 -20.26
C ASP A 225 10.97 0.68 -19.74
N PRO A 226 10.23 -0.11 -20.53
CA PRO A 226 9.81 -1.44 -20.14
C PRO A 226 10.99 -2.35 -19.78
N LEU A 227 10.81 -3.19 -18.77
CA LEU A 227 11.69 -4.33 -18.50
C LEU A 227 11.14 -5.61 -19.15
N PRO A 228 11.96 -6.66 -19.31
CA PRO A 228 11.48 -7.96 -19.76
C PRO A 228 10.70 -8.65 -18.62
N ASP A 229 9.42 -8.32 -18.50
CA ASP A 229 8.50 -8.72 -17.43
C ASP A 229 7.60 -9.91 -17.85
N GLU A 230 8.08 -10.84 -18.69
CA GLU A 230 7.29 -11.96 -19.20
C GLU A 230 6.79 -12.85 -18.06
N LEU A 231 7.66 -13.21 -17.10
CA LEU A 231 7.30 -14.04 -15.94
C LEU A 231 6.34 -13.34 -14.99
N GLU A 232 6.56 -12.07 -14.72
CA GLU A 232 5.71 -11.24 -13.88
C GLU A 232 4.33 -11.06 -14.53
N SER A 233 4.28 -10.88 -15.85
CA SER A 233 3.05 -10.75 -16.62
C SER A 233 2.26 -12.06 -16.62
N GLU A 234 2.92 -13.20 -16.76
CA GLU A 234 2.30 -14.52 -16.64
C GLU A 234 1.77 -14.76 -15.22
N ALA A 235 2.56 -14.45 -14.19
CA ALA A 235 2.14 -14.55 -12.79
C ALA A 235 0.91 -13.66 -12.51
N HIS A 236 0.89 -12.44 -13.05
CA HIS A 236 -0.27 -11.55 -12.98
C HIS A 236 -1.50 -12.17 -13.65
N ALA A 237 -1.35 -12.67 -14.88
CA ALA A 237 -2.46 -13.27 -15.64
C ALA A 237 -3.07 -14.49 -14.92
N VAL A 238 -2.22 -15.37 -14.36
CA VAL A 238 -2.66 -16.51 -13.55
C VAL A 238 -3.40 -16.05 -12.29
N ALA A 239 -2.86 -15.06 -11.57
CA ALA A 239 -3.50 -14.53 -10.36
C ALA A 239 -4.84 -13.85 -10.69
N ALA A 240 -4.91 -13.07 -11.76
CA ALA A 240 -6.14 -12.43 -12.23
C ALA A 240 -7.20 -13.46 -12.63
N GLN A 241 -6.82 -14.54 -13.31
CA GLN A 241 -7.75 -15.61 -13.65
C GLN A 241 -8.28 -16.33 -12.40
N ARG A 242 -7.39 -16.66 -11.44
CA ARG A 242 -7.81 -17.26 -10.16
C ARG A 242 -8.79 -16.38 -9.40
N ALA A 243 -8.55 -15.06 -9.36
CA ALA A 243 -9.47 -14.14 -8.71
C ALA A 243 -10.85 -14.13 -9.39
N ARG A 244 -10.93 -14.15 -10.73
CA ARG A 244 -12.20 -14.27 -11.46
C ARG A 244 -12.94 -15.56 -11.17
N ASP A 245 -12.20 -16.67 -11.04
CA ASP A 245 -12.79 -18.01 -10.81
C ASP A 245 -13.24 -18.22 -9.35
N ARG A 246 -12.55 -17.61 -8.38
CA ARG A 246 -12.69 -17.93 -6.95
C ARG A 246 -12.85 -16.70 -6.04
N GLY A 247 -12.64 -15.48 -6.54
CA GLY A 247 -12.68 -14.27 -5.72
C GLY A 247 -14.01 -14.11 -4.96
N GLY A 248 -13.90 -13.81 -3.67
CA GLY A 248 -15.07 -13.58 -2.82
C GLY A 248 -15.95 -14.81 -2.51
N ARG A 249 -15.43 -16.03 -2.67
CA ARG A 249 -16.18 -17.29 -2.50
C ARG A 249 -15.65 -18.19 -1.37
N TYR A 250 -15.12 -17.64 -0.30
CA TYR A 250 -14.69 -18.41 0.86
C TYR A 250 -15.57 -18.17 2.08
#